data_295d9d4ee1ed6b055f1e4ca5a1151111
#
_entry.id   295d9d4ee1ed6b055f1e4ca5a1151111
#
_cell.length_a   1.000
_cell.length_b   1.000
_cell.length_c   1.000
_cell.angle_alpha   90.00
_cell.angle_beta   90.00
_cell.angle_gamma   90.00
#
_symmetry.space_group_name_H-M   'P 1'
#
loop_
_entity.id
_entity.type
_entity.pdbx_description
1 polymer ?
#
loop_
_entity_poly.entity_id
_entity_poly.type
_entity_poly.pdbx_seq_one_letter_code
_entity_poly.pdbx_strand_id
1 'polypeptide(L)'
;MGKAYANRKKEELRHKNDFYPTPKCLTWELLKTGELNGVHKVLEPCFGEGAISNILKENGFLVTERDLNQGNDFLKDDYSNEHYECVITNPPFDLWDKFVEKSKTIADKVILIGRTNYFGAHGRNINGLWEHLKCVYIFDRQISYESEFREDGKVKCGALVTGWFIFDKEYNDDPTIKILDMQKYILNKNDD
;
A
#
# COMPACT_ATOMS: atom_id res chain seq x y z
N MET A 1 17.92 -27.30 18.39
CA MET A 1 18.52 -25.95 18.58
C MET A 1 18.69 -25.14 17.30
N GLY A 2 17.84 -25.27 16.27
CA GLY A 2 18.04 -24.64 14.95
C GLY A 2 17.13 -23.44 14.60
N LYS A 3 16.01 -23.21 15.32
CA LYS A 3 15.01 -22.20 14.94
C LYS A 3 15.29 -20.77 15.45
N ALA A 4 16.05 -20.61 16.53
CA ALA A 4 16.33 -19.30 17.10
C ALA A 4 17.41 -18.49 16.32
N TYR A 5 18.33 -19.18 15.64
CA TYR A 5 19.42 -18.55 14.89
C TYR A 5 18.96 -17.95 13.55
N ALA A 6 17.96 -18.55 12.91
CA ALA A 6 17.41 -18.05 11.64
C ALA A 6 16.59 -16.77 11.81
N ASN A 7 15.95 -16.58 12.97
CA ASN A 7 15.16 -15.38 13.25
C ASN A 7 16.03 -14.14 13.57
N ARG A 8 17.17 -14.30 14.27
CA ARG A 8 18.06 -13.17 14.59
C ARG A 8 18.70 -12.52 13.37
N LYS A 9 19.14 -13.34 12.37
CA LYS A 9 19.67 -12.79 11.12
C LYS A 9 18.61 -12.08 10.26
N LYS A 10 17.32 -12.39 10.45
CA LYS A 10 16.22 -11.67 9.78
C LYS A 10 15.90 -10.31 10.43
N GLU A 11 16.10 -10.16 11.73
CA GLU A 11 15.89 -8.88 12.43
C GLU A 11 16.98 -7.85 12.11
N GLU A 12 18.25 -8.29 11.96
CA GLU A 12 19.36 -7.40 11.61
C GLU A 12 19.30 -6.88 10.16
N LEU A 13 18.52 -7.52 9.28
CA LEU A 13 18.33 -7.15 7.88
C LEU A 13 17.03 -6.33 7.65
N ARG A 14 16.20 -6.11 8.69
CA ARG A 14 15.07 -5.19 8.58
C ARG A 14 15.62 -3.76 8.55
N HIS A 15 15.28 -3.03 7.48
CA HIS A 15 15.57 -1.60 7.46
C HIS A 15 14.96 -0.93 8.70
N LYS A 16 15.74 -0.08 9.35
CA LYS A 16 15.28 0.74 10.46
C LYS A 16 14.01 1.46 10.02
N ASN A 17 12.86 1.19 10.64
CA ASN A 17 11.53 1.70 10.34
C ASN A 17 10.73 0.99 9.22
N ASP A 18 11.10 -0.24 8.79
CA ASP A 18 10.33 -1.02 7.77
C ASP A 18 10.05 -0.22 6.48
N PHE A 19 10.96 0.71 6.13
CA PHE A 19 10.84 1.57 4.96
C PHE A 19 11.20 0.77 3.70
N TYR A 20 10.20 0.55 2.86
CA TYR A 20 10.32 -0.08 1.55
C TYR A 20 9.71 0.84 0.50
N PRO A 21 10.50 1.51 -0.37
CA PRO A 21 9.97 2.37 -1.40
C PRO A 21 9.01 1.59 -2.31
N THR A 22 7.82 2.14 -2.51
CA THR A 22 6.79 1.50 -3.33
C THR A 22 7.21 1.53 -4.80
N PRO A 23 7.27 0.38 -5.50
CA PRO A 23 7.55 0.38 -6.93
C PRO A 23 6.53 1.24 -7.70
N LYS A 24 7.01 2.16 -8.52
CA LYS A 24 6.16 3.15 -9.23
C LYS A 24 5.07 2.50 -10.08
N CYS A 25 5.37 1.35 -10.67
CA CYS A 25 4.42 0.60 -11.50
C CYS A 25 3.14 0.21 -10.74
N LEU A 26 3.19 -0.01 -9.42
CA LEU A 26 2.02 -0.34 -8.61
C LEU A 26 1.02 0.83 -8.58
N THR A 27 1.53 2.06 -8.45
CA THR A 27 0.68 3.27 -8.47
C THR A 27 0.15 3.55 -9.87
N TRP A 28 0.96 3.36 -10.92
CA TRP A 28 0.49 3.50 -12.30
C TRP A 28 -0.65 2.53 -12.63
N GLU A 29 -0.56 1.27 -12.19
CA GLU A 29 -1.64 0.31 -12.40
C GLU A 29 -2.88 0.66 -11.57
N LEU A 30 -2.73 1.17 -10.36
CA LEU A 30 -3.87 1.64 -9.59
C LEU A 30 -4.64 2.76 -10.32
N LEU A 31 -3.94 3.76 -10.89
CA LEU A 31 -4.57 4.84 -11.64
C LEU A 31 -5.43 4.32 -12.80
N LYS A 32 -4.99 3.25 -13.47
CA LYS A 32 -5.71 2.64 -14.60
C LYS A 32 -6.97 1.89 -14.18
N THR A 33 -7.12 1.55 -12.90
CA THR A 33 -8.31 0.83 -12.42
C THR A 33 -9.58 1.68 -12.43
N GLY A 34 -9.41 3.00 -12.42
CA GLY A 34 -10.50 3.96 -12.26
C GLY A 34 -10.98 4.15 -10.82
N GLU A 35 -10.38 3.49 -9.83
CA GLU A 35 -10.80 3.60 -8.42
C GLU A 35 -10.60 5.02 -7.84
N LEU A 36 -9.74 5.82 -8.48
CA LEU A 36 -9.49 7.21 -8.11
C LEU A 36 -10.29 8.22 -8.95
N ASN A 37 -11.21 7.77 -9.81
CA ASN A 37 -12.06 8.68 -10.58
C ASN A 37 -12.94 9.50 -9.64
N GLY A 38 -12.95 10.84 -9.83
CA GLY A 38 -13.68 11.78 -8.99
C GLY A 38 -12.98 12.13 -7.66
N VAL A 39 -11.84 11.54 -7.37
CA VAL A 39 -10.99 11.92 -6.22
C VAL A 39 -10.08 13.07 -6.62
N HIS A 40 -9.98 14.09 -5.75
CA HIS A 40 -9.10 15.24 -5.95
C HIS A 40 -8.14 15.44 -4.77
N LYS A 41 -8.64 15.35 -3.52
CA LYS A 41 -7.88 15.61 -2.30
C LYS A 41 -7.46 14.32 -1.61
N VAL A 42 -6.16 14.05 -1.59
CA VAL A 42 -5.57 12.80 -1.10
C VAL A 42 -4.63 13.07 0.07
N LEU A 43 -4.64 12.19 1.07
CA LEU A 43 -3.59 12.11 2.10
C LEU A 43 -2.71 10.89 1.84
N GLU A 44 -1.39 11.09 1.81
CA GLU A 44 -0.39 10.03 1.90
C GLU A 44 0.37 10.13 3.23
N PRO A 45 -0.01 9.32 4.24
CA PRO A 45 0.54 9.44 5.60
C PRO A 45 1.89 8.73 5.82
N CYS A 46 2.42 8.05 4.81
CA CYS A 46 3.74 7.41 4.82
C CYS A 46 4.46 7.67 3.50
N PHE A 47 4.60 8.96 3.11
CA PHE A 47 5.04 9.28 1.75
C PHE A 47 6.50 8.89 1.47
N GLY A 48 7.35 8.73 2.49
CA GLY A 48 8.74 8.33 2.36
C GLY A 48 9.53 9.24 1.41
N GLU A 49 9.90 8.70 0.24
CA GLU A 49 10.58 9.44 -0.84
C GLU A 49 9.61 9.89 -1.96
N GLY A 50 8.30 9.79 -1.72
CA GLY A 50 7.28 10.27 -2.66
C GLY A 50 6.97 9.31 -3.81
N ALA A 51 7.22 8.02 -3.64
CA ALA A 51 7.00 7.03 -4.71
C ALA A 51 5.54 6.94 -5.19
N ILE A 52 4.57 7.16 -4.30
CA ILE A 52 3.15 7.24 -4.61
C ILE A 52 2.76 8.69 -4.90
N SER A 53 3.07 9.61 -3.98
CA SER A 53 2.62 11.00 -4.03
C SER A 53 3.08 11.75 -5.27
N ASN A 54 4.31 11.52 -5.74
CA ASN A 54 4.80 12.18 -6.96
C ASN A 54 3.95 11.79 -8.18
N ILE A 55 3.63 10.49 -8.32
CA ILE A 55 2.79 10.02 -9.43
C ILE A 55 1.38 10.62 -9.33
N LEU A 56 0.81 10.68 -8.14
CA LEU A 56 -0.52 11.28 -7.95
C LEU A 56 -0.50 12.77 -8.31
N LYS A 57 0.50 13.53 -7.87
CA LYS A 57 0.65 14.97 -8.20
C LYS A 57 0.82 15.18 -9.71
N GLU A 58 1.63 14.36 -10.37
CA GLU A 58 1.81 14.38 -11.84
C GLU A 58 0.49 14.11 -12.58
N ASN A 59 -0.46 13.43 -11.95
CA ASN A 59 -1.79 13.13 -12.51
C ASN A 59 -2.90 14.06 -11.99
N GLY A 60 -2.54 15.19 -11.36
CA GLY A 60 -3.46 16.28 -11.03
C GLY A 60 -4.14 16.17 -9.65
N PHE A 61 -3.71 15.24 -8.79
CA PHE A 61 -4.24 15.13 -7.43
C PHE A 61 -3.62 16.19 -6.50
N LEU A 62 -4.42 16.72 -5.58
CA LEU A 62 -3.94 17.54 -4.46
C LEU A 62 -3.52 16.61 -3.32
N VAL A 63 -2.22 16.35 -3.21
CA VAL A 63 -1.68 15.40 -2.24
C VAL A 63 -1.12 16.11 -1.02
N THR A 64 -1.67 15.81 0.15
CA THR A 64 -1.07 16.14 1.45
C THR A 64 -0.14 15.00 1.84
N GLU A 65 1.13 15.31 2.01
CA GLU A 65 2.15 14.35 2.43
C GLU A 65 2.42 14.47 3.92
N ARG A 66 2.48 13.33 4.61
CA ARG A 66 2.89 13.21 6.00
C ARG A 66 3.85 12.02 6.14
N ASP A 67 4.79 12.09 7.05
CA ASP A 67 5.71 10.98 7.34
C ASP A 67 6.25 11.08 8.76
N LEU A 68 6.44 9.92 9.39
CA LEU A 68 7.00 9.84 10.72
C LEU A 68 8.41 10.46 10.81
N ASN A 69 9.22 10.32 9.74
CA ASN A 69 10.55 10.91 9.67
C ASN A 69 10.54 12.45 9.61
N GLN A 70 9.38 13.03 9.32
CA GLN A 70 9.16 14.48 9.33
C GLN A 70 8.43 14.96 10.59
N GLY A 71 8.28 14.09 11.58
CA GLY A 71 7.63 14.41 12.84
C GLY A 71 6.11 14.27 12.82
N ASN A 72 5.51 13.69 11.78
CA ASN A 72 4.07 13.42 11.71
C ASN A 72 3.81 11.93 12.02
N ASP A 73 3.21 11.65 13.16
CA ASP A 73 2.77 10.28 13.52
C ASP A 73 1.29 10.11 13.16
N PHE A 74 1.04 9.53 11.98
CA PHE A 74 -0.32 9.34 11.48
C PHE A 74 -1.28 8.73 12.51
N LEU A 75 -0.81 7.77 13.31
CA LEU A 75 -1.67 7.10 14.29
C LEU A 75 -1.97 7.95 15.53
N LYS A 76 -1.15 8.96 15.84
CA LYS A 76 -1.30 9.83 17.00
C LYS A 76 -1.83 11.23 16.68
N ASP A 77 -1.50 11.73 15.49
CA ASP A 77 -1.88 13.07 15.07
C ASP A 77 -3.41 13.24 15.01
N ASP A 78 -3.88 14.44 15.33
CA ASP A 78 -5.30 14.80 15.30
C ASP A 78 -5.68 15.28 13.89
N TYR A 79 -6.66 14.62 13.29
CA TYR A 79 -7.25 14.95 11.99
C TYR A 79 -8.71 15.43 12.10
N SER A 80 -9.19 15.77 13.31
CA SER A 80 -10.60 16.13 13.55
C SER A 80 -11.11 17.31 12.70
N ASN A 81 -10.20 18.18 12.29
CA ASN A 81 -10.50 19.35 11.44
C ASN A 81 -10.10 19.15 9.97
N GLU A 82 -9.69 17.95 9.60
CA GLU A 82 -9.26 17.63 8.24
C GLU A 82 -10.17 16.52 7.67
N HIS A 83 -10.58 16.71 6.42
CA HIS A 83 -11.28 15.68 5.66
C HIS A 83 -10.58 15.49 4.33
N TYR A 84 -10.39 14.23 3.96
CA TYR A 84 -9.81 13.82 2.68
C TYR A 84 -10.81 12.96 1.92
N GLU A 85 -10.78 13.05 0.59
CA GLU A 85 -11.59 12.17 -0.25
C GLU A 85 -10.98 10.76 -0.30
N CYS A 86 -9.65 10.69 -0.19
CA CYS A 86 -8.92 9.42 -0.17
C CYS A 86 -7.69 9.47 0.73
N VAL A 87 -7.46 8.39 1.48
CA VAL A 87 -6.14 8.06 2.04
C VAL A 87 -5.52 6.98 1.17
N ILE A 88 -4.31 7.21 0.68
CA ILE A 88 -3.57 6.23 -0.11
C ILE A 88 -2.14 6.11 0.40
N THR A 89 -1.68 4.88 0.70
CA THR A 89 -0.32 4.67 1.20
C THR A 89 0.11 3.19 1.17
N ASN A 90 1.40 2.98 1.33
CA ASN A 90 2.02 1.70 1.67
C ASN A 90 2.47 1.75 3.13
N PRO A 91 1.63 1.38 4.10
CA PRO A 91 1.94 1.52 5.51
C PRO A 91 2.87 0.42 6.01
N PRO A 92 3.51 0.58 7.19
CA PRO A 92 4.20 -0.50 7.87
C PRO A 92 3.26 -1.69 8.08
N PHE A 93 3.64 -2.87 7.60
CA PHE A 93 2.75 -4.05 7.60
C PHE A 93 2.34 -4.51 9.00
N ASP A 94 3.18 -4.28 10.00
CA ASP A 94 2.88 -4.63 11.39
C ASP A 94 1.83 -3.70 12.03
N LEU A 95 1.59 -2.52 11.44
CA LEU A 95 0.61 -1.51 11.87
C LEU A 95 -0.60 -1.40 10.93
N TRP A 96 -0.69 -2.26 9.93
CA TRP A 96 -1.64 -2.15 8.83
C TRP A 96 -3.09 -2.01 9.29
N ASP A 97 -3.52 -2.81 10.27
CA ASP A 97 -4.89 -2.79 10.79
C ASP A 97 -5.22 -1.40 11.39
N LYS A 98 -4.30 -0.83 12.17
CA LYS A 98 -4.45 0.52 12.76
C LYS A 98 -4.52 1.61 11.69
N PHE A 99 -3.76 1.44 10.60
CA PHE A 99 -3.82 2.37 9.47
C PHE A 99 -5.18 2.30 8.77
N VAL A 100 -5.75 1.11 8.55
CA VAL A 100 -7.10 0.96 8.00
C VAL A 100 -8.13 1.65 8.89
N GLU A 101 -8.16 1.31 10.18
CA GLU A 101 -9.10 1.89 11.14
C GLU A 101 -9.01 3.41 11.18
N LYS A 102 -7.81 3.96 11.36
CA LYS A 102 -7.61 5.42 11.40
C LYS A 102 -7.99 6.09 10.08
N SER A 103 -7.62 5.52 8.94
CA SER A 103 -7.93 6.08 7.62
C SER A 103 -9.42 6.18 7.37
N LYS A 104 -10.20 5.17 7.78
CA LYS A 104 -11.66 5.17 7.66
C LYS A 104 -12.34 6.29 8.46
N THR A 105 -11.68 6.85 9.48
CA THR A 105 -12.25 7.97 10.26
C THR A 105 -12.05 9.33 9.62
N ILE A 106 -11.13 9.45 8.65
CA ILE A 106 -10.70 10.74 8.08
C ILE A 106 -10.91 10.86 6.58
N ALA A 107 -11.28 9.76 5.90
CA ALA A 107 -11.52 9.76 4.46
C ALA A 107 -12.69 8.86 4.08
N ASP A 108 -13.33 9.19 2.94
CA ASP A 108 -14.42 8.38 2.39
C ASP A 108 -13.90 7.15 1.67
N LYS A 109 -12.71 7.24 1.08
CA LYS A 109 -12.03 6.13 0.42
C LYS A 109 -10.67 5.86 1.05
N VAL A 110 -10.33 4.57 1.21
CA VAL A 110 -9.03 4.15 1.76
C VAL A 110 -8.39 3.14 0.82
N ILE A 111 -7.17 3.40 0.39
CA ILE A 111 -6.42 2.56 -0.55
C ILE A 111 -5.06 2.25 0.05
N LEU A 112 -4.87 1.01 0.51
CA LEU A 112 -3.63 0.62 1.18
C LEU A 112 -3.00 -0.60 0.51
N ILE A 113 -1.68 -0.58 0.38
CA ILE A 113 -0.94 -1.81 0.07
C ILE A 113 -0.97 -2.71 1.31
N GLY A 114 -1.34 -3.96 1.10
CA GLY A 114 -1.42 -4.95 2.14
C GLY A 114 -1.04 -6.35 1.65
N ARG A 115 -0.82 -7.26 2.59
CA ARG A 115 -0.51 -8.66 2.30
C ARG A 115 -1.80 -9.46 2.13
N THR A 116 -1.88 -10.31 1.12
CA THR A 116 -3.09 -11.12 0.87
C THR A 116 -3.38 -12.14 1.98
N ASN A 117 -2.36 -12.57 2.74
CA ASN A 117 -2.55 -13.47 3.87
C ASN A 117 -3.28 -12.84 5.08
N TYR A 118 -3.57 -11.54 5.04
CA TYR A 118 -4.37 -10.86 6.07
C TYR A 118 -5.78 -11.43 6.18
N PHE A 119 -6.35 -11.95 5.09
CA PHE A 119 -7.66 -12.62 5.10
C PHE A 119 -7.70 -13.87 5.97
N GLY A 120 -6.57 -14.53 6.21
CA GLY A 120 -6.49 -15.70 7.09
C GLY A 120 -6.50 -15.40 8.59
N ALA A 121 -6.57 -14.14 9.00
CA ALA A 121 -6.54 -13.74 10.39
C ALA A 121 -7.97 -13.55 10.94
N HIS A 122 -8.46 -14.55 11.68
CA HIS A 122 -9.82 -14.59 12.25
C HIS A 122 -10.20 -13.32 13.04
N GLY A 123 -9.27 -12.75 13.83
CA GLY A 123 -9.50 -11.55 14.61
C GLY A 123 -9.90 -10.34 13.78
N ARG A 124 -9.39 -10.19 12.55
CA ARG A 124 -9.73 -9.09 11.63
C ARG A 124 -11.19 -9.13 11.20
N ASN A 125 -11.71 -10.34 10.96
CA ASN A 125 -13.10 -10.51 10.56
C ASN A 125 -14.05 -10.15 11.71
N ILE A 126 -13.78 -10.66 12.92
CA ILE A 126 -14.62 -10.41 14.10
C ILE A 126 -14.68 -8.92 14.44
N ASN A 127 -13.56 -8.19 14.28
CA ASN A 127 -13.47 -6.78 14.64
C ASN A 127 -13.99 -5.84 13.54
N GLY A 128 -14.61 -6.36 12.48
CA GLY A 128 -15.19 -5.54 11.41
C GLY A 128 -14.17 -4.81 10.54
N LEU A 129 -12.88 -5.24 10.54
CA LEU A 129 -11.83 -4.58 9.76
C LEU A 129 -12.17 -4.54 8.27
N TRP A 130 -12.90 -5.55 7.78
CA TRP A 130 -13.28 -5.70 6.38
C TRP A 130 -14.56 -4.96 5.98
N GLU A 131 -15.21 -4.27 6.92
CA GLU A 131 -16.35 -3.41 6.58
C GLU A 131 -15.97 -2.41 5.50
N HIS A 132 -16.86 -2.24 4.49
CA HIS A 132 -16.63 -1.37 3.34
C HIS A 132 -15.43 -1.75 2.45
N LEU A 133 -14.86 -2.96 2.60
CA LEU A 133 -13.88 -3.45 1.64
C LEU A 133 -14.56 -3.69 0.30
N LYS A 134 -14.25 -2.88 -0.70
CA LYS A 134 -14.85 -2.94 -2.04
C LYS A 134 -14.17 -3.99 -2.92
N CYS A 135 -12.85 -3.94 -2.96
CA CYS A 135 -12.08 -4.87 -3.76
C CYS A 135 -10.62 -4.94 -3.32
N VAL A 136 -9.95 -6.02 -3.74
CA VAL A 136 -8.50 -6.16 -3.63
C VAL A 136 -7.92 -6.42 -5.02
N TYR A 137 -7.02 -5.55 -5.43
CA TYR A 137 -6.23 -5.72 -6.64
C TYR A 137 -4.93 -6.42 -6.30
N ILE A 138 -4.85 -7.71 -6.56
CA ILE A 138 -3.66 -8.52 -6.29
C ILE A 138 -2.68 -8.37 -7.47
N PHE A 139 -1.40 -8.14 -7.19
CA PHE A 139 -0.37 -8.14 -8.20
C PHE A 139 -0.05 -9.59 -8.60
N ASP A 140 -0.16 -9.91 -9.90
CA ASP A 140 0.11 -11.26 -10.43
C ASP A 140 1.60 -11.61 -10.33
N ARG A 141 2.44 -10.61 -10.06
CA ARG A 141 3.85 -10.76 -9.76
C ARG A 141 4.23 -10.03 -8.48
N GLN A 142 5.03 -10.70 -7.69
CA GLN A 142 5.61 -10.17 -6.47
C GLN A 142 6.83 -9.31 -6.84
N ILE A 143 6.61 -8.00 -6.99
CA ILE A 143 7.69 -7.06 -7.24
C ILE A 143 8.43 -6.81 -5.93
N SER A 144 9.77 -6.84 -5.96
CA SER A 144 10.57 -6.55 -4.78
C SER A 144 10.50 -5.07 -4.44
N TYR A 145 10.26 -4.76 -3.18
CA TYR A 145 10.30 -3.40 -2.65
C TYR A 145 11.73 -2.91 -2.33
N GLU A 146 12.72 -3.80 -2.33
CA GLU A 146 14.13 -3.43 -2.02
C GLU A 146 14.89 -2.94 -3.24
N SER A 147 14.63 -3.53 -4.40
CA SER A 147 15.13 -3.03 -5.68
C SER A 147 14.30 -3.66 -6.80
N GLU A 148 13.93 -2.88 -7.78
CA GLU A 148 13.13 -3.37 -8.91
C GLU A 148 13.92 -4.36 -9.77
N PHE A 149 15.26 -4.30 -9.76
CA PHE A 149 16.08 -5.08 -10.67
C PHE A 149 17.26 -5.80 -9.98
N ARG A 150 17.58 -6.98 -10.50
CA ARG A 150 18.80 -7.71 -10.18
C ARG A 150 19.96 -7.15 -11.00
N GLU A 151 21.21 -7.51 -10.63
CA GLU A 151 22.41 -7.16 -11.40
C GLU A 151 22.36 -7.64 -12.85
N ASP A 152 21.65 -8.77 -13.11
CA ASP A 152 21.42 -9.31 -14.46
C ASP A 152 20.27 -8.59 -15.23
N GLY A 153 19.74 -7.50 -14.70
CA GLY A 153 18.66 -6.69 -15.30
C GLY A 153 17.26 -7.28 -15.16
N LYS A 154 17.12 -8.48 -14.53
CA LYS A 154 15.81 -9.08 -14.31
C LYS A 154 15.14 -8.48 -13.09
N VAL A 155 13.82 -8.41 -13.13
CA VAL A 155 13.01 -7.95 -11.99
C VAL A 155 13.22 -8.89 -10.81
N LYS A 156 13.57 -8.35 -9.64
CA LYS A 156 13.56 -9.11 -8.41
C LYS A 156 12.13 -9.46 -8.02
N CYS A 157 11.86 -10.74 -7.82
CA CYS A 157 10.60 -11.17 -7.22
C CYS A 157 10.66 -10.99 -5.71
N GLY A 158 9.66 -10.33 -5.15
CA GLY A 158 9.44 -10.26 -3.70
C GLY A 158 8.96 -11.60 -3.14
N ALA A 159 9.10 -11.79 -1.84
CA ALA A 159 8.63 -13.00 -1.15
C ALA A 159 7.15 -12.93 -0.70
N LEU A 160 6.53 -11.74 -0.80
CA LEU A 160 5.21 -11.47 -0.24
C LEU A 160 4.21 -11.19 -1.36
N VAL A 161 3.08 -11.91 -1.35
CA VAL A 161 1.95 -11.57 -2.22
C VAL A 161 1.23 -10.39 -1.61
N THR A 162 1.23 -9.28 -2.35
CA THR A 162 0.60 -8.01 -1.95
C THR A 162 -0.42 -7.55 -2.97
N GLY A 163 -1.21 -6.57 -2.59
CA GLY A 163 -2.19 -5.94 -3.46
C GLY A 163 -2.66 -4.60 -2.88
N TRP A 164 -3.40 -3.86 -3.69
CA TRP A 164 -4.14 -2.69 -3.23
C TRP A 164 -5.47 -3.12 -2.62
N PHE A 165 -5.68 -2.81 -1.36
CA PHE A 165 -6.94 -2.99 -0.65
C PHE A 165 -7.72 -1.69 -0.74
N ILE A 166 -8.90 -1.74 -1.35
CA ILE A 166 -9.76 -0.58 -1.61
C ILE A 166 -10.98 -0.66 -0.68
N PHE A 167 -11.07 0.27 0.25
CA PHE A 167 -12.25 0.49 1.06
C PHE A 167 -12.97 1.74 0.56
N ASP A 168 -14.29 1.68 0.50
CA ASP A 168 -15.14 2.78 0.04
C ASP A 168 -16.36 2.84 0.97
N LYS A 169 -16.54 3.93 1.68
CA LYS A 169 -17.57 4.13 2.71
C LYS A 169 -18.98 3.86 2.23
N GLU A 170 -19.23 4.10 0.95
CA GLU A 170 -20.54 3.87 0.34
C GLU A 170 -20.74 2.41 -0.12
N TYR A 171 -19.70 1.57 -0.08
CA TYR A 171 -19.76 0.19 -0.55
C TYR A 171 -20.20 -0.76 0.57
N ASN A 172 -21.28 -1.52 0.32
CA ASN A 172 -21.87 -2.43 1.30
C ASN A 172 -22.11 -3.86 0.76
N ASP A 173 -21.60 -4.16 -0.44
CA ASP A 173 -21.69 -5.49 -1.04
C ASP A 173 -20.46 -6.34 -0.69
N ASP A 174 -20.48 -7.61 -1.10
CA ASP A 174 -19.35 -8.53 -0.93
C ASP A 174 -18.11 -8.05 -1.70
N PRO A 175 -16.91 -8.09 -1.09
CA PRO A 175 -15.70 -7.63 -1.75
C PRO A 175 -15.31 -8.50 -2.94
N THR A 176 -14.74 -7.86 -3.96
CA THR A 176 -14.24 -8.55 -5.15
C THR A 176 -12.73 -8.67 -5.15
N ILE A 177 -12.21 -9.72 -5.79
CA ILE A 177 -10.77 -9.87 -6.05
C ILE A 177 -10.52 -9.66 -7.54
N LYS A 178 -9.55 -8.81 -7.84
CA LYS A 178 -9.09 -8.52 -9.21
C LYS A 178 -7.59 -8.73 -9.29
N ILE A 179 -7.10 -9.15 -10.46
CA ILE A 179 -5.68 -9.38 -10.68
C ILE A 179 -5.16 -8.25 -11.59
N LEU A 180 -4.05 -7.62 -11.17
CA LEU A 180 -3.32 -6.66 -12.00
C LEU A 180 -2.18 -7.36 -12.72
N ASP A 181 -2.17 -7.26 -14.04
CA ASP A 181 -1.10 -7.76 -14.89
C ASP A 181 0.13 -6.84 -14.77
N MET A 182 1.15 -7.33 -14.09
CA MET A 182 2.43 -6.65 -13.91
C MET A 182 3.48 -7.09 -14.92
N GLN A 183 3.17 -8.04 -15.81
CA GLN A 183 4.13 -8.62 -16.75
C GLN A 183 4.74 -7.58 -17.71
N LYS A 184 3.96 -6.61 -18.15
CA LYS A 184 4.39 -5.54 -19.05
C LYS A 184 5.57 -4.69 -18.50
N TYR A 185 5.70 -4.60 -17.18
CA TYR A 185 6.81 -3.87 -16.54
C TYR A 185 8.12 -4.67 -16.49
N ILE A 186 8.06 -5.96 -16.86
CA ILE A 186 9.20 -6.86 -16.84
C ILE A 186 9.82 -6.98 -18.24
N LEU A 187 8.99 -6.84 -19.27
CA LEU A 187 9.40 -7.06 -20.66
C LEU A 187 10.02 -5.82 -21.32
N ASN A 188 9.72 -4.61 -20.83
CA ASN A 188 10.08 -3.35 -21.50
C ASN A 188 11.51 -2.85 -21.23
N LYS A 189 12.41 -3.65 -20.64
CA LYS A 189 13.81 -3.25 -20.45
C LYS A 189 14.74 -3.62 -21.62
N ASN A 190 14.20 -4.28 -22.65
CA ASN A 190 14.98 -4.65 -23.85
C ASN A 190 14.71 -3.75 -25.06
N ASP A 191 13.87 -2.71 -24.90
CA ASP A 191 13.42 -1.85 -26.00
C ASP A 191 13.88 -0.37 -25.87
N ASP A 192 14.92 -0.11 -25.03
CA ASP A 192 15.62 1.19 -24.97
C ASP A 192 17.07 1.06 -25.46
#